data_92d445fd7418dbb88c3d9a1130310b58
#
_entry.id   92d445fd7418dbb88c3d9a1130310b58
#
_cell.length_a   1.000
_cell.length_b   1.000
_cell.length_c   1.000
_cell.angle_alpha   90.00
_cell.angle_beta   90.00
_cell.angle_gamma   90.00
#
_symmetry.space_group_name_H-M   'P 1'
#
loop_
_entity.id
_entity.type
_entity.pdbx_description
1 polymer ?
#
loop_
_entity_poly.entity_id
_entity_poly.type
_entity_poly.pdbx_seq_one_letter_code
_entity_poly.pdbx_strand_id
1 'polypeptide(L)'
;MSNTATVLAFDFGASSGRAIRAVYDGQNLIYEEIHRFENVPIEKDGHLCWDVETLLKEIHTAIQKAGTFDSLGFDTWGVDFGLLDADGHLLANPVHYRDARTNGKPEQAAARMPAEELYAHTGNQIMAINTLFQLLALREQEPELLQKAEQVLFMPDLFAALLLSLIHI
;
A
#
# COMPACT_ATOMS: atom_id res chain seq x y z
N MET A 1 -19.90 -31.81 -5.26
CA MET A 1 -20.01 -30.35 -5.45
C MET A 1 -18.68 -29.90 -6.03
N SER A 2 -18.65 -29.30 -7.22
CA SER A 2 -17.40 -28.77 -7.79
C SER A 2 -16.88 -27.66 -6.89
N ASN A 3 -15.69 -27.81 -6.35
CA ASN A 3 -14.99 -26.76 -5.56
C ASN A 3 -14.43 -25.69 -6.50
N THR A 4 -15.29 -25.08 -7.32
CA THR A 4 -14.89 -23.98 -8.21
C THR A 4 -14.87 -22.70 -7.40
N ALA A 5 -13.79 -21.97 -7.46
CA ALA A 5 -13.64 -20.64 -6.85
C ALA A 5 -13.14 -19.65 -7.88
N THR A 6 -13.72 -18.46 -7.91
CA THR A 6 -13.29 -17.33 -8.74
C THR A 6 -12.68 -16.27 -7.85
N VAL A 7 -11.46 -15.84 -8.17
CA VAL A 7 -10.69 -14.86 -7.40
C VAL A 7 -10.32 -13.69 -8.29
N LEU A 8 -10.40 -12.49 -7.74
CA LEU A 8 -9.85 -11.27 -8.33
C LEU A 8 -8.58 -10.88 -7.57
N ALA A 9 -7.43 -10.97 -8.24
CA ALA A 9 -6.13 -10.63 -7.67
C ALA A 9 -5.63 -9.32 -8.27
N PHE A 10 -5.24 -8.39 -7.40
CA PHE A 10 -4.55 -7.16 -7.79
C PHE A 10 -3.05 -7.31 -7.52
N ASP A 11 -2.23 -6.95 -8.52
CA ASP A 11 -0.78 -6.92 -8.43
C ASP A 11 -0.32 -5.49 -8.78
N PHE A 12 0.03 -4.73 -7.75
CA PHE A 12 0.43 -3.34 -7.87
C PHE A 12 1.95 -3.21 -7.77
N GLY A 13 2.58 -2.92 -8.90
CA GLY A 13 3.98 -2.49 -8.93
C GLY A 13 4.13 -0.98 -8.78
N ALA A 14 5.38 -0.53 -8.69
CA ALA A 14 5.72 0.89 -8.51
C ALA A 14 5.42 1.79 -9.72
N SER A 15 5.21 1.21 -10.90
CA SER A 15 4.95 1.98 -12.14
C SER A 15 3.67 1.55 -12.87
N SER A 16 3.11 0.41 -12.52
CA SER A 16 1.86 -0.08 -13.11
C SER A 16 1.18 -1.07 -12.18
N GLY A 17 -0.14 -1.17 -12.29
CA GLY A 17 -0.92 -2.20 -11.63
C GLY A 17 -1.70 -3.02 -12.65
N ARG A 18 -2.12 -4.21 -12.24
CA ARG A 18 -2.97 -5.10 -13.02
C ARG A 18 -3.96 -5.83 -12.14
N ALA A 19 -5.09 -6.17 -12.72
CA ALA A 19 -6.08 -7.05 -12.11
C ALA A 19 -6.18 -8.34 -12.92
N ILE A 20 -6.11 -9.45 -12.23
CA ILE A 20 -6.13 -10.80 -12.76
C ILE A 20 -7.36 -11.51 -12.22
N ARG A 21 -8.22 -11.99 -13.11
CA ARG A 21 -9.32 -12.88 -12.75
C ARG A 21 -8.86 -14.32 -12.89
N ALA A 22 -8.96 -15.10 -11.82
CA ALA A 22 -8.57 -16.50 -11.82
C ALA A 22 -9.75 -17.39 -11.41
N VAL A 23 -9.88 -18.54 -12.07
CA VAL A 23 -10.85 -19.58 -11.77
C VAL A 23 -10.11 -20.86 -11.43
N TYR A 24 -10.37 -21.39 -10.25
CA TYR A 24 -9.88 -22.68 -9.79
C TYR A 24 -11.00 -23.71 -9.81
N ASP A 25 -10.83 -24.81 -10.51
CA ASP A 25 -11.84 -25.88 -10.68
C ASP A 25 -11.64 -27.09 -9.73
N GLY A 26 -10.68 -26.98 -8.80
CA GLY A 26 -10.29 -28.06 -7.90
C GLY A 26 -9.02 -28.80 -8.36
N GLN A 27 -8.56 -28.60 -9.59
CA GLN A 27 -7.34 -29.19 -10.16
C GLN A 27 -6.50 -28.17 -10.94
N ASN A 28 -7.14 -27.32 -11.74
CA ASN A 28 -6.50 -26.36 -12.63
C ASN A 28 -6.81 -24.94 -12.19
N LEU A 29 -5.86 -24.05 -12.41
CA LEU A 29 -6.02 -22.61 -12.27
C LEU A 29 -5.96 -21.98 -13.66
N ILE A 30 -7.06 -21.38 -14.10
CA ILE A 30 -7.15 -20.59 -15.34
C ILE A 30 -7.23 -19.14 -14.95
N TYR A 31 -6.38 -18.31 -15.52
CA TYR A 31 -6.34 -16.89 -15.20
C TYR A 31 -6.19 -16.02 -16.44
N GLU A 32 -6.68 -14.80 -16.35
CA GLU A 32 -6.59 -13.77 -17.38
C GLU A 32 -6.34 -12.40 -16.76
N GLU A 33 -5.54 -11.56 -17.40
CA GLU A 33 -5.41 -10.15 -17.05
C GLU A 33 -6.62 -9.41 -17.64
N ILE A 34 -7.47 -8.87 -16.78
CA ILE A 34 -8.71 -8.19 -17.18
C ILE A 34 -8.59 -6.67 -17.17
N HIS A 35 -7.57 -6.14 -16.48
CA HIS A 35 -7.32 -4.70 -16.41
C HIS A 35 -5.85 -4.42 -16.12
N ARG A 36 -5.33 -3.37 -16.75
CA ARG A 36 -3.98 -2.83 -16.51
C ARG A 36 -4.05 -1.30 -16.49
N PHE A 37 -3.28 -0.69 -15.63
CA PHE A 37 -3.22 0.76 -15.47
C PHE A 37 -1.81 1.22 -15.10
N GLU A 38 -1.53 2.49 -15.30
CA GLU A 38 -0.30 3.12 -14.84
C GLU A 38 -0.42 3.52 -13.36
N ASN A 39 0.67 3.38 -12.62
CA ASN A 39 0.79 3.86 -11.25
C ASN A 39 1.80 5.01 -11.24
N VAL A 40 1.29 6.22 -11.32
CA VAL A 40 2.10 7.44 -11.41
C VAL A 40 2.00 8.19 -10.09
N PRO A 41 3.12 8.39 -9.38
CA PRO A 41 3.12 9.22 -8.18
C PRO A 41 2.84 10.68 -8.51
N ILE A 42 2.27 11.41 -7.56
CA ILE A 42 1.93 12.83 -7.68
C ILE A 42 2.68 13.67 -6.65
N GLU A 43 2.94 14.93 -6.98
CA GLU A 43 3.40 15.93 -6.02
C GLU A 43 2.18 16.51 -5.28
N LYS A 44 2.17 16.38 -3.96
CA LYS A 44 1.10 16.91 -3.11
C LYS A 44 1.65 17.35 -1.76
N ASP A 45 1.29 18.53 -1.32
CA ASP A 45 1.68 19.11 -0.04
C ASP A 45 3.22 19.14 0.20
N GLY A 46 4.00 19.23 -0.89
CA GLY A 46 5.46 19.25 -0.86
C GLY A 46 6.13 17.89 -0.82
N HIS A 47 5.37 16.82 -0.96
CA HIS A 47 5.84 15.44 -0.98
C HIS A 47 5.49 14.72 -2.27
N LEU A 48 6.33 13.76 -2.65
CA LEU A 48 5.99 12.76 -3.65
C LEU A 48 5.06 11.72 -3.02
N CYS A 49 3.85 11.57 -3.54
CA CYS A 49 2.80 10.73 -2.95
C CYS A 49 2.22 9.73 -3.94
N TRP A 50 1.64 8.67 -3.42
CA TRP A 50 0.78 7.77 -4.18
C TRP A 50 -0.61 8.41 -4.35
N ASP A 51 -1.16 8.39 -5.58
CA ASP A 51 -2.51 8.87 -5.88
C ASP A 51 -3.54 7.79 -5.54
N VAL A 52 -3.91 7.70 -4.25
CA VAL A 52 -4.86 6.69 -3.77
C VAL A 52 -6.23 6.83 -4.45
N GLU A 53 -6.68 8.05 -4.73
CA GLU A 53 -7.97 8.27 -5.39
C GLU A 53 -7.98 7.65 -6.80
N THR A 54 -6.95 7.88 -7.59
CA THR A 54 -6.81 7.27 -8.92
C THR A 54 -6.68 5.75 -8.82
N LEU A 55 -5.88 5.23 -7.88
CA LEU A 55 -5.74 3.79 -7.69
C LEU A 55 -7.05 3.11 -7.28
N LEU A 56 -7.88 3.74 -6.43
CA LEU A 56 -9.21 3.24 -6.09
C LEU A 56 -10.17 3.24 -7.31
N LYS A 57 -10.10 4.23 -8.19
CA LYS A 57 -10.88 4.24 -9.44
C LYS A 57 -10.50 3.06 -10.35
N GLU A 58 -9.20 2.74 -10.43
CA GLU A 58 -8.71 1.59 -11.19
C GLU A 58 -9.15 0.25 -10.57
N ILE A 59 -9.16 0.15 -9.23
CA ILE A 59 -9.70 -1.02 -8.51
C ILE A 59 -11.19 -1.19 -8.84
N HIS A 60 -11.99 -0.13 -8.74
CA HIS A 60 -13.43 -0.18 -9.08
C HIS A 60 -13.67 -0.58 -10.54
N THR A 61 -12.87 -0.04 -11.46
CA THR A 61 -12.95 -0.40 -12.89
C THR A 61 -12.68 -1.89 -13.09
N ALA A 62 -11.68 -2.43 -12.41
CA ALA A 62 -11.35 -3.84 -12.49
C ALA A 62 -12.45 -4.73 -11.89
N ILE A 63 -13.03 -4.34 -10.75
CA ILE A 63 -14.16 -5.04 -10.12
C ILE A 63 -15.35 -5.11 -11.07
N GLN A 64 -15.69 -4.01 -11.75
CA GLN A 64 -16.78 -3.98 -12.74
C GLN A 64 -16.50 -4.92 -13.92
N LYS A 65 -15.25 -4.97 -14.41
CA LYS A 65 -14.84 -5.87 -15.50
C LYS A 65 -14.84 -7.35 -15.08
N ALA A 66 -14.49 -7.64 -13.81
CA ALA A 66 -14.42 -9.01 -13.30
C ALA A 66 -15.79 -9.71 -13.24
N GLY A 67 -16.88 -8.94 -13.08
CA GLY A 67 -18.20 -9.50 -12.84
C GLY A 67 -18.29 -10.16 -11.47
N THR A 68 -18.83 -11.39 -11.42
CA THR A 68 -18.98 -12.14 -10.16
C THR A 68 -17.70 -12.87 -9.80
N PHE A 69 -17.28 -12.75 -8.55
CA PHE A 69 -16.14 -13.48 -7.96
C PHE A 69 -16.42 -13.79 -6.48
N ASP A 70 -15.71 -14.75 -5.90
CA ASP A 70 -15.89 -15.22 -4.52
C ASP A 70 -15.02 -14.46 -3.53
N SER A 71 -13.84 -14.00 -3.97
CA SER A 71 -12.88 -13.27 -3.13
C SER A 71 -12.00 -12.36 -3.96
N LEU A 72 -11.42 -11.35 -3.29
CA LEU A 72 -10.38 -10.53 -3.90
C LEU A 72 -9.19 -10.39 -2.95
N GLY A 73 -8.02 -10.08 -3.50
CA GLY A 73 -6.81 -9.84 -2.74
C GLY A 73 -5.88 -8.86 -3.44
N PHE A 74 -5.02 -8.23 -2.64
CA PHE A 74 -4.03 -7.25 -3.09
C PHE A 74 -2.62 -7.74 -2.80
N ASP A 75 -1.76 -7.63 -3.79
CA ASP A 75 -0.31 -7.62 -3.65
C ASP A 75 0.20 -6.25 -4.10
N THR A 76 1.14 -5.68 -3.35
CA THR A 76 1.68 -4.35 -3.63
C THR A 76 3.16 -4.27 -3.30
N TRP A 77 3.77 -3.10 -3.57
CA TRP A 77 5.11 -2.78 -3.06
C TRP A 77 5.11 -2.69 -1.52
N GLY A 78 6.27 -2.97 -0.92
CA GLY A 78 6.48 -2.85 0.52
C GLY A 78 6.77 -1.42 0.98
N VAL A 79 7.03 -1.29 2.26
CA VAL A 79 7.53 -0.15 3.03
C VAL A 79 6.59 1.06 3.20
N ASP A 80 5.69 1.34 2.24
CA ASP A 80 4.79 2.48 2.30
C ASP A 80 3.49 2.15 3.03
N PHE A 81 2.92 3.16 3.63
CA PHE A 81 1.73 3.03 4.48
C PHE A 81 0.83 4.26 4.38
N GLY A 82 -0.45 4.07 4.66
CA GLY A 82 -1.43 5.13 4.90
C GLY A 82 -1.78 5.24 6.38
N LEU A 83 -2.26 6.41 6.75
CA LEU A 83 -2.75 6.73 8.09
C LEU A 83 -4.25 6.94 8.04
N LEU A 84 -4.99 6.22 8.88
CA LEU A 84 -6.44 6.42 9.03
C LEU A 84 -6.74 7.02 10.40
N ASP A 85 -7.79 7.86 10.44
CA ASP A 85 -8.35 8.37 11.67
C ASP A 85 -9.28 7.33 12.36
N ALA A 86 -9.92 7.74 13.48
CA ALA A 86 -10.82 6.89 14.24
C ALA A 86 -12.07 6.47 13.46
N ASP A 87 -12.46 7.23 12.44
CA ASP A 87 -13.62 6.96 11.61
C ASP A 87 -13.24 6.14 10.35
N GLY A 88 -11.96 5.80 10.20
CA GLY A 88 -11.44 5.05 9.05
C GLY A 88 -11.18 5.90 7.79
N HIS A 89 -11.16 7.22 7.92
CA HIS A 89 -10.84 8.09 6.80
C HIS A 89 -9.33 8.22 6.62
N LEU A 90 -8.88 8.25 5.38
CA LEU A 90 -7.50 8.48 5.02
C LEU A 90 -7.10 9.93 5.35
N LEU A 91 -6.13 10.12 6.24
CA LEU A 91 -5.70 11.45 6.69
C LEU A 91 -4.92 12.23 5.63
N ALA A 92 -4.10 11.54 4.84
CA ALA A 92 -3.33 12.11 3.75
C ALA A 92 -2.95 11.00 2.75
N ASN A 93 -2.59 11.37 1.52
CA ASN A 93 -2.03 10.39 0.57
C ASN A 93 -0.75 9.77 1.15
N PRO A 94 -0.57 8.44 1.04
CA PRO A 94 0.67 7.78 1.41
C PRO A 94 1.86 8.40 0.70
N VAL A 95 2.90 8.75 1.43
CA VAL A 95 4.11 9.32 0.85
C VAL A 95 4.92 8.20 0.21
N HIS A 96 5.37 8.43 -1.01
CA HIS A 96 6.14 7.47 -1.80
C HIS A 96 7.52 7.22 -1.18
N TYR A 97 8.00 6.00 -1.20
CA TYR A 97 9.28 5.59 -0.62
C TYR A 97 10.52 6.29 -1.21
N ARG A 98 10.38 6.95 -2.39
CA ARG A 98 11.44 7.77 -2.99
C ARG A 98 11.34 9.26 -2.65
N ASP A 99 10.41 9.64 -1.79
CA ASP A 99 10.31 11.02 -1.32
C ASP A 99 11.58 11.42 -0.56
N ALA A 100 11.96 12.68 -0.72
CA ALA A 100 13.20 13.22 -0.12
C ALA A 100 13.13 13.34 1.40
N ARG A 101 11.94 13.19 2.05
CA ARG A 101 11.77 13.34 3.50
C ARG A 101 12.64 12.40 4.33
N THR A 102 13.04 11.25 3.76
CA THR A 102 13.86 10.25 4.45
C THR A 102 15.37 10.44 4.25
N ASN A 103 15.79 11.44 3.47
CA ASN A 103 17.22 11.73 3.28
C ASN A 103 17.90 12.04 4.63
N GLY A 104 19.04 11.39 4.90
CA GLY A 104 19.78 11.53 6.14
C GLY A 104 19.16 10.85 7.38
N LYS A 105 17.98 10.22 7.26
CA LYS A 105 17.34 9.54 8.40
C LYS A 105 18.06 8.28 8.87
N PRO A 106 18.66 7.45 7.98
CA PRO A 106 19.51 6.34 8.43
C PRO A 106 20.68 6.80 9.31
N GLU A 107 21.38 7.84 8.91
CA GLU A 107 22.52 8.40 9.66
C GLU A 107 22.07 9.00 11.00
N GLN A 108 20.94 9.70 11.01
CA GLN A 108 20.34 10.23 12.24
C GLN A 108 19.92 9.10 13.21
N ALA A 109 19.33 8.02 12.71
CA ALA A 109 18.98 6.87 13.52
C ALA A 109 20.22 6.15 14.06
N ALA A 110 21.29 6.03 13.26
CA ALA A 110 22.54 5.41 13.66
C ALA A 110 23.24 6.13 14.83
N ALA A 111 22.97 7.42 15.03
CA ALA A 111 23.43 8.15 16.20
C ALA A 111 22.79 7.68 17.52
N ARG A 112 21.63 7.00 17.45
CA ARG A 112 20.88 6.46 18.60
C ARG A 112 21.03 4.96 18.74
N MET A 113 21.03 4.24 17.61
CA MET A 113 21.17 2.79 17.52
C MET A 113 22.11 2.48 16.35
N PRO A 114 23.30 1.91 16.58
CA PRO A 114 24.23 1.55 15.51
C PRO A 114 23.57 0.67 14.46
N ALA A 115 23.99 0.81 13.18
CA ALA A 115 23.42 0.09 12.06
C ALA A 115 23.48 -1.45 12.25
N GLU A 116 24.56 -1.94 12.84
CA GLU A 116 24.75 -3.37 13.14
C GLU A 116 23.74 -3.88 14.15
N GLU A 117 23.45 -3.09 15.18
CA GLU A 117 22.44 -3.40 16.20
C GLU A 117 21.04 -3.38 15.60
N LEU A 118 20.71 -2.35 14.80
CA LEU A 118 19.44 -2.28 14.10
C LEU A 118 19.24 -3.48 13.15
N TYR A 119 20.30 -3.86 12.42
CA TYR A 119 20.25 -5.04 11.56
C TYR A 119 20.07 -6.32 12.38
N ALA A 120 20.74 -6.47 13.51
CA ALA A 120 20.62 -7.65 14.37
C ALA A 120 19.18 -7.82 14.90
N HIS A 121 18.46 -6.72 15.16
CA HIS A 121 17.07 -6.76 15.59
C HIS A 121 16.07 -7.01 14.47
N THR A 122 16.34 -6.52 13.27
CA THR A 122 15.33 -6.49 12.17
C THR A 122 15.59 -7.50 11.06
N GLY A 123 16.86 -7.90 10.86
CA GLY A 123 17.29 -8.70 9.71
C GLY A 123 17.20 -7.96 8.37
N ASN A 124 16.82 -6.68 8.37
CA ASN A 124 16.59 -5.91 7.14
C ASN A 124 17.81 -5.07 6.77
N GLN A 125 18.11 -5.02 5.48
CA GLN A 125 19.07 -4.06 4.95
C GLN A 125 18.62 -2.63 5.29
N ILE A 126 19.57 -1.83 5.78
CA ILE A 126 19.29 -0.42 6.14
C ILE A 126 19.31 0.43 4.88
N MET A 127 18.13 0.94 4.52
CA MET A 127 17.92 1.81 3.36
C MET A 127 16.96 2.92 3.74
N ALA A 128 17.16 4.14 3.23
CA ALA A 128 16.32 5.30 3.52
C ALA A 128 14.83 5.06 3.25
N ILE A 129 14.49 4.16 2.33
CA ILE A 129 13.11 3.81 1.98
C ILE A 129 12.37 3.03 3.06
N ASN A 130 13.07 2.43 4.04
CA ASN A 130 12.43 1.56 5.02
C ASN A 130 11.42 2.35 5.88
N THR A 131 10.32 1.68 6.24
CA THR A 131 9.21 2.26 7.02
C THR A 131 9.67 2.95 8.30
N LEU A 132 10.68 2.40 8.98
CA LEU A 132 11.25 3.01 10.18
C LEU A 132 11.70 4.46 9.95
N PHE A 133 12.40 4.72 8.83
CA PHE A 133 12.89 6.06 8.52
C PHE A 133 11.78 6.97 8.00
N GLN A 134 10.77 6.42 7.35
CA GLN A 134 9.56 7.16 6.98
C GLN A 134 8.78 7.60 8.24
N LEU A 135 8.62 6.72 9.23
CA LEU A 135 7.99 7.06 10.52
C LEU A 135 8.81 8.08 11.32
N LEU A 136 10.16 8.00 11.27
CA LEU A 136 11.02 8.98 11.89
C LEU A 136 10.84 10.37 11.23
N ALA A 137 10.81 10.42 9.90
CA ALA A 137 10.55 11.66 9.17
C ALA A 137 9.17 12.24 9.49
N LEU A 138 8.12 11.41 9.47
CA LEU A 138 6.76 11.79 9.80
C LEU A 138 6.66 12.37 11.23
N ARG A 139 7.26 11.70 12.21
CA ARG A 139 7.27 12.17 13.59
C ARG A 139 7.92 13.54 13.77
N GLU A 140 8.95 13.84 12.98
CA GLU A 140 9.70 15.07 13.09
C GLU A 140 9.09 16.23 12.28
N GLN A 141 8.53 15.92 11.12
CA GLN A 141 8.05 16.94 10.19
C GLN A 141 6.54 17.19 10.31
N GLU A 142 5.77 16.14 10.62
CA GLU A 142 4.31 16.17 10.64
C GLU A 142 3.75 15.50 11.92
N PRO A 143 4.18 15.90 13.13
CA PRO A 143 3.77 15.26 14.37
C PRO A 143 2.25 15.31 14.61
N GLU A 144 1.58 16.35 14.11
CA GLU A 144 0.12 16.51 14.23
C GLU A 144 -0.65 15.48 13.40
N LEU A 145 -0.11 15.09 12.23
CA LEU A 145 -0.69 14.06 11.41
C LEU A 145 -0.60 12.69 12.12
N LEU A 146 0.57 12.42 12.70
CA LEU A 146 0.79 11.18 13.46
C LEU A 146 -0.11 11.12 14.71
N GLN A 147 -0.38 12.24 15.37
CA GLN A 147 -1.26 12.28 16.55
C GLN A 147 -2.73 12.02 16.23
N LYS A 148 -3.18 12.32 15.00
CA LYS A 148 -4.55 12.05 14.54
C LYS A 148 -4.74 10.63 14.05
N ALA A 149 -3.65 9.91 13.77
CA ALA A 149 -3.69 8.56 13.25
C ALA A 149 -4.06 7.55 14.35
N GLU A 150 -5.11 6.80 14.12
CA GLU A 150 -5.52 5.65 14.93
C GLU A 150 -5.00 4.33 14.34
N GLN A 151 -4.79 4.31 13.03
CA GLN A 151 -4.30 3.11 12.32
C GLN A 151 -3.19 3.47 11.34
N VAL A 152 -2.19 2.61 11.28
CA VAL A 152 -1.13 2.60 10.26
C VAL A 152 -1.31 1.33 9.45
N LEU A 153 -1.64 1.46 8.18
CA LEU A 153 -1.89 0.32 7.29
C LEU A 153 -0.90 0.31 6.14
N PHE A 154 -0.25 -0.82 5.91
CA PHE A 154 0.53 -1.02 4.69
C PHE A 154 -0.38 -1.03 3.46
N MET A 155 0.19 -0.76 2.28
CA MET A 155 -0.61 -0.51 1.08
C MET A 155 -1.65 -1.59 0.75
N PRO A 156 -1.39 -2.91 0.89
CA PRO A 156 -2.40 -3.93 0.63
C PRO A 156 -3.60 -3.82 1.58
N ASP A 157 -3.31 -3.65 2.88
CA ASP A 157 -4.33 -3.52 3.92
C ASP A 157 -5.07 -2.19 3.80
N LEU A 158 -4.38 -1.13 3.39
CA LEU A 158 -5.00 0.17 3.13
C LEU A 158 -6.05 0.08 2.02
N PHE A 159 -5.72 -0.53 0.88
CA PHE A 159 -6.69 -0.71 -0.21
C PHE A 159 -7.88 -1.58 0.24
N ALA A 160 -7.64 -2.65 0.98
CA ALA A 160 -8.69 -3.48 1.53
C ALA A 160 -9.60 -2.69 2.48
N ALA A 161 -9.03 -1.92 3.41
CA ALA A 161 -9.79 -1.10 4.36
C ALA A 161 -10.63 -0.03 3.64
N LEU A 162 -10.04 0.72 2.72
CA LEU A 162 -10.74 1.76 1.96
C LEU A 162 -11.85 1.19 1.08
N LEU A 163 -11.64 0.02 0.46
CA LEU A 163 -12.66 -0.64 -0.35
C LEU A 163 -13.84 -1.10 0.52
N LEU A 164 -13.58 -1.68 1.70
CA LEU A 164 -14.62 -2.14 2.63
C LEU A 164 -15.39 -0.96 3.24
N SER A 165 -14.71 0.14 3.56
CA SER A 165 -15.38 1.37 4.06
C SER A 165 -16.33 1.96 3.04
N LEU A 166 -16.02 1.88 1.75
CA LEU A 166 -16.89 2.36 0.66
C LEU A 166 -18.12 1.46 0.43
N ILE A 167 -18.12 0.21 0.92
CA ILE A 167 -19.24 -0.72 0.82
C ILE A 167 -20.28 -0.48 1.93
N HIS A 168 -19.91 0.21 3.00
CA HIS A 168 -20.77 0.48 4.16
C HIS A 168 -21.45 1.85 4.15
N ILE A 169 -21.38 2.60 3.03
CA ILE A 169 -22.09 3.89 2.84
C ILE A 169 -23.42 3.67 2.12
#